data_b60b7ebb2e473ad8e1028d9eafd581d4
#
_entry.id   b60b7ebb2e473ad8e1028d9eafd581d4
#
_cell.length_a   1.000
_cell.length_b   1.000
_cell.length_c   1.000
_cell.angle_alpha   90.00
_cell.angle_beta   90.00
_cell.angle_gamma   90.00
#
_symmetry.space_group_name_H-M   'P 1'
#
loop_
_entity.id
_entity.type
_entity.pdbx_description
1 polymer ?
#
loop_
_entity_poly.entity_id
_entity_poly.type
_entity_poly.pdbx_seq_one_letter_code
_entity_poly.pdbx_strand_id
1 'polypeptide(L)'
;MTKILVLNGPNINFLGRRNPAIYGTVTLEQVNHEIAQKAKLLGVEVAFFQSNAEGSLIDCIQENWGITNGIVINPGALTHYGYSLKDALIDAAVPVIEVHLGNIHAREEWR
;
A
#
# COMPACT_ATOMS: atom_id res chain seq x y z
N MET A 1 -18.70 9.18 -6.47
CA MET A 1 -17.35 9.18 -7.05
C MET A 1 -16.61 7.95 -6.55
N THR A 2 -15.90 7.28 -7.44
CA THR A 2 -15.08 6.11 -7.07
C THR A 2 -13.96 6.52 -6.12
N LYS A 3 -13.83 5.80 -5.03
CA LYS A 3 -12.82 6.08 -4.01
C LYS A 3 -11.84 4.90 -3.90
N ILE A 4 -10.56 5.21 -4.03
CA ILE A 4 -9.46 4.25 -3.93
C ILE A 4 -8.66 4.54 -2.66
N LEU A 5 -8.44 3.50 -1.87
CA LEU A 5 -7.59 3.58 -0.68
C LEU A 5 -6.19 3.07 -1.05
N VAL A 6 -5.18 3.89 -0.83
CA VAL A 6 -3.78 3.55 -1.10
C VAL A 6 -3.08 3.34 0.24
N LEU A 7 -2.63 2.11 0.47
CA LEU A 7 -2.02 1.69 1.72
C LEU A 7 -0.55 1.34 1.51
N ASN A 8 0.29 1.80 2.42
CA ASN A 8 1.71 1.48 2.42
C ASN A 8 2.12 0.95 3.80
N GLY A 9 2.77 -0.19 3.80
CA GLY A 9 3.16 -0.91 5.00
C GLY A 9 4.51 -0.51 5.57
N PRO A 10 5.11 -1.40 6.39
CA PRO A 10 6.34 -1.11 7.12
C PRO A 10 7.48 -0.67 6.20
N ASN A 11 8.18 0.36 6.65
CA ASN A 11 9.40 0.90 6.04
C ASN A 11 9.18 1.66 4.72
N ILE A 12 7.96 1.71 4.19
CA ILE A 12 7.70 2.43 2.94
C ILE A 12 7.87 3.95 3.15
N ASN A 13 7.66 4.45 4.37
CA ASN A 13 7.93 5.85 4.70
C ASN A 13 9.42 6.22 4.60
N PHE A 14 10.32 5.22 4.52
CA PHE A 14 11.76 5.44 4.35
C PHE A 14 12.22 5.34 2.90
N LEU A 15 11.31 5.27 1.95
CA LEU A 15 11.69 5.38 0.54
C LEU A 15 12.53 6.63 0.28
N GLY A 16 13.56 6.47 -0.53
CA GLY A 16 14.54 7.53 -0.79
C GLY A 16 15.69 7.56 0.21
N ARG A 17 15.55 6.93 1.37
CA ARG A 17 16.57 6.87 2.42
C ARG A 17 17.14 5.47 2.61
N ARG A 18 16.30 4.42 2.41
CA ARG A 18 16.75 3.04 2.59
C ARG A 18 17.32 2.51 1.29
N ASN A 19 18.55 1.98 1.37
CA ASN A 19 19.24 1.27 0.30
C ASN A 19 18.91 1.79 -1.12
N PRO A 20 19.39 3.01 -1.48
CA PRO A 20 19.06 3.62 -2.77
C PRO A 20 19.47 2.79 -3.98
N ALA A 21 20.47 1.92 -3.83
CA ALA A 21 20.91 1.03 -4.91
C ALA A 21 19.82 0.01 -5.31
N ILE A 22 18.92 -0.32 -4.39
CA ILE A 22 17.83 -1.27 -4.64
C ILE A 22 16.50 -0.56 -4.90
N TYR A 23 16.18 0.45 -4.08
CA TYR A 23 14.85 1.10 -4.08
C TYR A 23 14.85 2.47 -4.75
N GLY A 24 16.03 3.00 -5.15
CA GLY A 24 16.14 4.34 -5.73
C GLY A 24 16.04 5.45 -4.69
N THR A 25 15.90 6.69 -5.16
CA THR A 25 15.88 7.90 -4.33
C THR A 25 14.50 8.55 -4.23
N VAL A 26 13.50 7.99 -4.90
CA VAL A 26 12.13 8.53 -4.88
C VAL A 26 11.52 8.32 -3.48
N THR A 27 10.91 9.36 -2.95
CA THR A 27 10.25 9.31 -1.63
C THR A 27 8.80 8.87 -1.74
N LEU A 28 8.21 8.42 -0.63
CA LEU A 28 6.79 8.10 -0.57
C LEU A 28 5.92 9.32 -0.93
N GLU A 29 6.32 10.50 -0.48
CA GLU A 29 5.59 11.74 -0.77
C GLU A 29 5.54 12.00 -2.26
N GLN A 30 6.63 11.76 -2.99
CA GLN A 30 6.68 11.91 -4.44
C GLN A 30 5.79 10.88 -5.13
N VAL A 31 5.80 9.63 -4.66
CA VAL A 31 4.92 8.58 -5.18
C VAL A 31 3.46 8.94 -4.97
N ASN A 32 3.10 9.36 -3.77
CA ASN A 32 1.72 9.76 -3.47
C ASN A 32 1.28 10.96 -4.30
N HIS A 33 2.18 11.91 -4.54
CA HIS A 33 1.89 13.07 -5.39
C HIS A 33 1.54 12.64 -6.82
N GLU A 34 2.33 11.74 -7.39
CA GLU A 34 2.07 11.22 -8.74
C GLU A 34 0.76 10.43 -8.80
N ILE A 35 0.47 9.63 -7.77
CA ILE A 35 -0.79 8.89 -7.70
C ILE A 35 -1.97 9.85 -7.62
N ALA A 36 -1.86 10.91 -6.80
CA ALA A 36 -2.92 11.91 -6.67
C ALA A 36 -3.20 12.63 -7.98
N GLN A 37 -2.14 12.96 -8.74
CA GLN A 37 -2.29 13.58 -10.05
C GLN A 37 -2.98 12.63 -11.05
N LYS A 38 -2.61 11.37 -11.04
CA LYS A 38 -3.23 10.35 -11.89
C LYS A 38 -4.70 10.16 -11.55
N ALA A 39 -5.01 10.11 -10.26
CA ALA A 39 -6.39 9.97 -9.78
C ALA A 39 -7.25 11.14 -10.26
N LYS A 40 -6.71 12.36 -10.20
CA LYS A 40 -7.40 13.55 -10.68
C LYS A 40 -7.72 13.45 -12.18
N LEU A 41 -6.76 12.97 -12.97
CA LEU A 41 -6.98 12.79 -14.40
C LEU A 41 -8.05 11.73 -14.69
N LEU A 42 -8.13 10.69 -13.86
CA LEU A 42 -9.10 9.61 -14.02
C LEU A 42 -10.46 9.93 -13.40
N GLY A 43 -10.60 11.05 -12.70
CA GLY A 43 -11.82 11.42 -12.03
C GLY A 43 -12.15 10.54 -10.83
N VAL A 44 -11.16 9.99 -10.15
CA VAL A 44 -11.36 9.18 -8.94
C VAL A 44 -10.79 9.91 -7.72
N GLU A 45 -11.39 9.62 -6.57
CA GLU A 45 -10.92 10.11 -5.28
C GLU A 45 -9.92 9.12 -4.71
N VAL A 46 -8.84 9.60 -4.09
CA VAL A 46 -7.84 8.75 -3.48
C VAL A 46 -7.54 9.20 -2.06
N ALA A 47 -7.39 8.25 -1.16
CA ALA A 47 -6.95 8.48 0.21
C ALA A 47 -5.69 7.65 0.47
N PHE A 48 -4.74 8.22 1.20
CA PHE A 48 -3.45 7.59 1.48
C PHE A 48 -3.31 7.31 2.96
N PHE A 49 -2.71 6.17 3.29
CA PHE A 49 -2.35 5.84 4.65
C PHE A 49 -1.08 4.97 4.65
N GLN A 50 -0.17 5.25 5.58
CA GLN A 50 1.06 4.48 5.76
C GLN A 50 1.22 4.15 7.23
N SER A 51 1.63 2.92 7.54
CA SER A 51 1.97 2.55 8.91
C SER A 51 3.01 1.43 8.92
N ASN A 52 3.83 1.43 9.96
CA ASN A 52 4.75 0.34 10.26
C ASN A 52 4.08 -0.78 11.06
N ALA A 53 2.86 -0.57 11.52
CA ALA A 53 2.11 -1.51 12.33
C ALA A 53 0.99 -2.18 11.54
N GLU A 54 0.98 -3.50 11.50
CA GLU A 54 -0.06 -4.27 10.82
C GLU A 54 -1.46 -3.90 11.32
N GLY A 55 -1.63 -3.79 12.64
CA GLY A 55 -2.92 -3.44 13.24
C GLY A 55 -3.46 -2.10 12.78
N SER A 56 -2.59 -1.11 12.58
CA SER A 56 -3.02 0.21 12.10
C SER A 56 -3.51 0.15 10.66
N LEU A 57 -2.91 -0.70 9.82
CA LEU A 57 -3.38 -0.93 8.45
C LEU A 57 -4.75 -1.59 8.46
N ILE A 58 -4.94 -2.58 9.32
CA ILE A 58 -6.23 -3.26 9.49
C ILE A 58 -7.31 -2.27 9.94
N ASP A 59 -7.01 -1.46 10.93
CA ASP A 59 -7.95 -0.45 11.43
C ASP A 59 -8.36 0.52 10.32
N CYS A 60 -7.41 0.95 9.50
CA CYS A 60 -7.68 1.84 8.38
C CYS A 60 -8.63 1.19 7.36
N ILE A 61 -8.42 -0.09 7.03
CA ILE A 61 -9.31 -0.83 6.13
C ILE A 61 -10.72 -0.88 6.70
N GLN A 62 -10.86 -1.19 7.99
CA GLN A 62 -12.15 -1.30 8.65
C GLN A 62 -12.88 0.04 8.76
N GLU A 63 -12.14 1.12 9.04
CA GLU A 63 -12.71 2.46 9.11
C GLU A 63 -13.25 2.93 7.75
N ASN A 64 -12.68 2.42 6.65
CA ASN A 64 -13.10 2.75 5.30
C ASN A 64 -14.01 1.70 4.68
N TRP A 65 -14.47 0.73 5.47
CA TRP A 65 -15.36 -0.32 4.99
C TRP A 65 -16.68 0.26 4.50
N GLY A 66 -17.11 -0.18 3.34
CA GLY A 66 -18.38 0.25 2.75
C GLY A 66 -18.31 1.58 1.99
N ILE A 67 -17.21 2.35 2.14
CA ILE A 67 -17.04 3.62 1.42
C ILE A 67 -15.88 3.59 0.42
N THR A 68 -15.06 2.55 0.46
CA THR A 68 -13.94 2.35 -0.47
C THR A 68 -14.38 1.41 -1.59
N ASN A 69 -14.03 1.76 -2.82
CA ASN A 69 -14.37 0.95 -4.01
C ASN A 69 -13.22 0.07 -4.47
N GLY A 70 -12.00 0.34 -4.04
CA GLY A 70 -10.84 -0.47 -4.36
C GLY A 70 -9.66 -0.10 -3.48
N ILE A 71 -8.70 -1.02 -3.37
CA ILE A 71 -7.50 -0.85 -2.54
C ILE A 71 -6.27 -1.14 -3.38
N VAL A 72 -5.29 -0.26 -3.32
CA VAL A 72 -3.93 -0.50 -3.82
C VAL A 72 -3.02 -0.54 -2.61
N ILE A 73 -2.28 -1.62 -2.43
CA ILE A 73 -1.45 -1.80 -1.25
C ILE A 73 -0.04 -2.23 -1.59
N ASN A 74 0.94 -1.56 -0.97
CA ASN A 74 2.31 -2.05 -0.89
C ASN A 74 2.54 -2.47 0.57
N PRO A 75 2.40 -3.77 0.89
CA PRO A 75 2.47 -4.23 2.27
C PRO A 75 3.90 -4.34 2.80
N GLY A 76 4.91 -4.13 1.97
CA GLY A 76 6.29 -4.38 2.34
C GLY A 76 6.47 -5.86 2.71
N ALA A 77 7.26 -6.14 3.75
CA ALA A 77 7.50 -7.50 4.17
C ALA A 77 6.27 -8.22 4.74
N LEU A 78 5.21 -7.48 5.07
CA LEU A 78 3.94 -8.10 5.53
C LEU A 78 3.32 -9.02 4.48
N THR A 79 3.71 -8.88 3.21
CA THR A 79 3.25 -9.80 2.15
C THR A 79 3.57 -11.27 2.49
N HIS A 80 4.60 -11.52 3.30
CA HIS A 80 5.05 -12.87 3.63
C HIS A 80 4.46 -13.41 4.94
N TYR A 81 4.02 -12.54 5.86
CA TYR A 81 3.58 -12.97 7.18
C TYR A 81 2.38 -12.19 7.74
N GLY A 82 1.85 -11.23 7.02
CA GLY A 82 0.72 -10.43 7.47
C GLY A 82 -0.62 -11.14 7.26
N TYR A 83 -0.85 -12.25 7.94
CA TYR A 83 -2.06 -13.04 7.75
C TYR A 83 -3.33 -12.31 8.17
N SER A 84 -3.28 -11.57 9.27
CA SER A 84 -4.42 -10.76 9.72
C SER A 84 -4.73 -9.63 8.75
N LEU A 85 -3.69 -9.01 8.18
CA LEU A 85 -3.87 -7.99 7.15
C LEU A 85 -4.53 -8.59 5.90
N LYS A 86 -4.10 -9.78 5.50
CA LYS A 86 -4.69 -10.48 4.37
C LYS A 86 -6.17 -10.75 4.58
N ASP A 87 -6.53 -11.19 5.78
CA ASP A 87 -7.94 -11.44 6.13
C ASP A 87 -8.76 -10.15 6.05
N ALA A 88 -8.22 -9.03 6.54
CA ALA A 88 -8.91 -7.74 6.48
C ALA A 88 -9.13 -7.28 5.03
N LEU A 89 -8.15 -7.52 4.15
CA LEU A 89 -8.27 -7.19 2.72
C LEU A 89 -9.36 -8.03 2.05
N ILE A 90 -9.45 -9.30 2.40
CA ILE A 90 -10.51 -10.18 1.89
C ILE A 90 -11.88 -9.71 2.38
N ASP A 91 -11.98 -9.36 3.67
CA ASP A 91 -13.23 -8.93 4.30
C ASP A 91 -13.72 -7.58 3.75
N ALA A 92 -12.82 -6.77 3.21
CA ALA A 92 -13.18 -5.49 2.59
C ALA A 92 -14.10 -5.69 1.37
N ALA A 93 -14.05 -6.85 0.74
CA ALA A 93 -14.92 -7.26 -0.38
C ALA A 93 -14.88 -6.29 -1.57
N VAL A 94 -13.70 -5.71 -1.85
CA VAL A 94 -13.45 -4.83 -2.99
C VAL A 94 -12.21 -5.33 -3.74
N PRO A 95 -12.01 -4.92 -5.00
CA PRO A 95 -10.77 -5.25 -5.70
C PRO A 95 -9.56 -4.73 -4.95
N VAL A 96 -8.54 -5.59 -4.81
CA VAL A 96 -7.28 -5.27 -4.15
C VAL A 96 -6.13 -5.58 -5.11
N ILE A 97 -5.25 -4.60 -5.30
CA ILE A 97 -4.03 -4.77 -6.09
C ILE A 97 -2.84 -4.61 -5.16
N GLU A 98 -2.01 -5.64 -5.07
CA GLU A 98 -0.77 -5.60 -4.31
C GLU A 98 0.36 -5.18 -5.25
N VAL A 99 1.16 -4.21 -4.80
CA VAL A 99 2.30 -3.69 -5.56
C VAL A 99 3.57 -3.79 -4.73
N HIS A 100 4.70 -3.95 -5.40
CA HIS A 100 6.02 -4.02 -4.79
C HIS A 100 7.03 -3.26 -5.64
N LEU A 101 8.01 -2.64 -4.99
CA LEU A 101 9.06 -1.89 -5.67
C LEU A 101 10.24 -2.77 -6.06
N GLY A 102 10.39 -3.92 -5.40
CA GLY A 102 11.43 -4.88 -5.69
C GLY A 102 10.85 -6.20 -6.19
N ASN A 103 11.71 -7.06 -6.74
CA ASN A 103 11.30 -8.40 -7.14
C ASN A 103 11.28 -9.32 -5.91
N ILE A 104 10.09 -9.63 -5.42
CA ILE A 104 9.91 -10.49 -4.23
C ILE A 104 10.40 -11.92 -4.46
N HIS A 105 10.50 -12.34 -5.71
CA HIS A 105 10.97 -13.68 -6.06
C HIS A 105 12.50 -13.78 -6.13
N ALA A 106 13.21 -12.65 -6.11
CA ALA A 106 14.67 -12.59 -6.12
C ALA A 106 15.27 -12.42 -4.72
N ARG A 107 14.45 -12.55 -3.67
CA ARG A 107 14.87 -12.42 -2.27
C ARG A 107 15.23 -13.77 -1.68
N GLU A 108 15.59 -13.79 -0.38
CA GLU A 108 15.86 -15.02 0.35
C GLU A 108 14.67 -16.00 0.28
N GLU A 109 14.93 -17.29 0.38
CA GLU A 109 13.89 -18.33 0.29
C GLU A 109 12.70 -18.09 1.21
N TRP A 110 12.97 -17.56 2.42
CA TRP A 110 11.91 -17.31 3.41
C TRP A 110 11.12 -16.03 3.16
N ARG A 111 11.47 -15.32 2.14
CA ARG A 111 10.76 -14.12 1.69
C ARG A 111 10.25 -14.30 0.28
#